data_294f2938f01ed0744a67111a2a222bd2
#
_entry.id   294f2938f01ed0744a67111a2a222bd2
#
_cell.length_a   1.000
_cell.length_b   1.000
_cell.length_c   1.000
_cell.angle_alpha   90.00
_cell.angle_beta   90.00
_cell.angle_gamma   90.00
#
_symmetry.space_group_name_H-M   'P 1'
#
loop_
_entity.id
_entity.type
_entity.pdbx_description
1 polymer ?
#
loop_
_entity_poly.entity_id
_entity_poly.type
_entity_poly.pdbx_seq_one_letter_code
_entity_poly.pdbx_strand_id
1 'polypeptide(L)'
;MGVSYGQNLMGLEATIAAFRECEPWRIRLMEQIAANHRFLKAAFEKNMPECKVLQAEATYFAWIDLRALDIRPAQLTYLLEQETQIVVENGFRLGKGGAGFIRFNLATSQENLQEGTKRLIAFCKRHCKH
;
A
#
# COMPACT_ATOMS: atom_id res chain seq x y z
N MET A 1 7.48 -2.63 31.70
CA MET A 1 6.20 -1.98 32.02
C MET A 1 5.35 -2.03 30.75
N GLY A 2 4.30 -2.87 30.72
CA GLY A 2 3.36 -2.90 29.61
C GLY A 2 2.45 -1.67 29.70
N VAL A 3 2.38 -0.88 28.65
CA VAL A 3 1.42 0.20 28.52
C VAL A 3 0.06 -0.44 28.29
N SER A 4 -0.78 -0.50 29.32
CA SER A 4 -2.18 -0.88 29.18
C SER A 4 -2.91 0.31 28.55
N TYR A 5 -3.24 0.22 27.28
CA TYR A 5 -4.18 1.16 26.65
C TYR A 5 -5.58 0.85 27.18
N GLY A 6 -6.02 1.65 28.16
CA GLY A 6 -7.38 1.54 28.66
C GLY A 6 -8.39 1.77 27.54
N GLN A 7 -9.27 0.82 27.33
CA GLN A 7 -10.38 0.98 26.39
C GLN A 7 -11.34 2.05 26.95
N ASN A 8 -11.69 3.04 26.11
CA ASN A 8 -12.72 4.01 26.50
C ASN A 8 -14.10 3.51 26.07
N LEU A 9 -15.12 3.88 26.83
CA LEU A 9 -16.50 3.43 26.60
C LEU A 9 -17.01 3.82 25.20
N MET A 10 -16.71 5.02 24.72
CA MET A 10 -17.13 5.48 23.41
C MET A 10 -16.51 4.66 22.28
N GLY A 11 -15.24 4.28 22.39
CA GLY A 11 -14.58 3.40 21.44
C GLY A 11 -15.16 2.01 21.42
N LEU A 12 -15.58 1.47 22.58
CA LEU A 12 -16.25 0.18 22.67
C LEU A 12 -17.63 0.21 22.00
N GLU A 13 -18.46 1.19 22.32
CA GLU A 13 -19.78 1.38 21.69
C GLU A 13 -19.68 1.59 20.17
N ALA A 14 -18.74 2.41 19.71
CA ALA A 14 -18.49 2.62 18.28
C ALA A 14 -18.07 1.30 17.58
N THR A 15 -17.24 0.48 18.22
CA THR A 15 -16.84 -0.82 17.69
C THR A 15 -18.04 -1.76 17.59
N ILE A 16 -18.89 -1.83 18.61
CA ILE A 16 -20.10 -2.65 18.62
C ILE A 16 -21.04 -2.21 17.48
N ALA A 17 -21.29 -0.92 17.34
CA ALA A 17 -22.13 -0.37 16.28
C ALA A 17 -21.56 -0.68 14.88
N ALA A 18 -20.24 -0.51 14.68
CA ALA A 18 -19.58 -0.82 13.43
C ALA A 18 -19.80 -2.27 13.00
N PHE A 19 -19.63 -3.23 13.92
CA PHE A 19 -19.82 -4.64 13.61
C PHE A 19 -21.28 -5.06 13.46
N ARG A 20 -22.22 -4.39 14.13
CA ARG A 20 -23.65 -4.75 14.07
C ARG A 20 -24.40 -4.10 12.91
N GLU A 21 -24.04 -2.87 12.56
CA GLU A 21 -24.88 -2.01 11.73
C GLU A 21 -24.22 -1.57 10.41
N CYS A 22 -22.88 -1.69 10.28
CA CYS A 22 -22.16 -1.14 9.13
C CYS A 22 -21.79 -2.16 8.04
N GLU A 23 -22.42 -3.34 8.01
CA GLU A 23 -22.09 -4.38 7.01
C GLU A 23 -22.25 -3.90 5.56
N PRO A 24 -23.31 -3.17 5.15
CA PRO A 24 -23.42 -2.67 3.78
C PRO A 24 -22.32 -1.68 3.40
N TRP A 25 -21.83 -0.89 4.37
CA TRP A 25 -20.69 0.02 4.17
C TRP A 25 -19.40 -0.78 3.99
N ARG A 26 -19.18 -1.80 4.84
CA ARG A 26 -18.01 -2.67 4.78
C ARG A 26 -17.91 -3.37 3.42
N ILE A 27 -19.01 -3.92 2.91
CA ILE A 27 -19.06 -4.58 1.60
C ILE A 27 -18.61 -3.61 0.50
N ARG A 28 -19.20 -2.41 0.43
CA ARG A 28 -18.80 -1.41 -0.57
C ARG A 28 -17.34 -1.00 -0.47
N LEU A 29 -16.82 -0.85 0.75
CA LEU A 29 -15.41 -0.55 0.98
C LEU A 29 -14.50 -1.67 0.46
N MET A 30 -14.84 -2.92 0.73
CA MET A 30 -14.07 -4.08 0.25
C MET A 30 -14.07 -4.19 -1.28
N GLU A 31 -15.20 -3.91 -1.92
CA GLU A 31 -15.31 -3.84 -3.38
C GLU A 31 -14.40 -2.76 -3.97
N GLN A 32 -14.39 -1.58 -3.34
CA GLN A 32 -13.52 -0.47 -3.74
C GLN A 32 -12.04 -0.81 -3.59
N ILE A 33 -11.63 -1.40 -2.46
CA ILE A 33 -10.25 -1.83 -2.23
C ILE A 33 -9.84 -2.90 -3.25
N ALA A 34 -10.71 -3.88 -3.53
CA ALA A 34 -10.45 -4.90 -4.52
C ALA A 34 -10.32 -4.31 -5.95
N ALA A 35 -11.13 -3.32 -6.30
CA ALA A 35 -11.02 -2.60 -7.56
C ALA A 35 -9.70 -1.82 -7.65
N ASN A 36 -9.32 -1.14 -6.58
CA ASN A 36 -8.05 -0.41 -6.47
C ASN A 36 -6.85 -1.34 -6.63
N HIS A 37 -6.90 -2.52 -6.01
CA HIS A 37 -5.84 -3.52 -6.14
C HIS A 37 -5.71 -4.02 -7.58
N ARG A 38 -6.82 -4.37 -8.24
CA ARG A 38 -6.82 -4.80 -9.65
C ARG A 38 -6.25 -3.71 -10.56
N PHE A 39 -6.66 -2.45 -10.35
CA PHE A 39 -6.14 -1.31 -11.11
C PHE A 39 -4.63 -1.16 -10.97
N LEU A 40 -4.11 -1.14 -9.73
CA LEU A 40 -2.68 -1.01 -9.46
C LEU A 40 -1.89 -2.15 -10.12
N LYS A 41 -2.35 -3.39 -9.95
CA LYS A 41 -1.72 -4.57 -10.53
C LYS A 41 -1.65 -4.49 -12.06
N ALA A 42 -2.77 -4.22 -12.72
CA ALA A 42 -2.84 -4.08 -14.17
C ALA A 42 -1.96 -2.94 -14.71
N ALA A 43 -1.88 -1.82 -13.97
CA ALA A 43 -1.02 -0.71 -14.33
C ALA A 43 0.47 -1.08 -14.29
N PHE A 44 0.91 -1.83 -13.29
CA PHE A 44 2.27 -2.33 -13.20
C PHE A 44 2.57 -3.39 -14.27
N GLU A 45 1.71 -4.37 -14.45
CA GLU A 45 1.88 -5.41 -15.48
C GLU A 45 2.03 -4.81 -16.89
N LYS A 46 1.28 -3.75 -17.18
CA LYS A 46 1.34 -3.06 -18.48
C LYS A 46 2.57 -2.18 -18.66
N ASN A 47 3.01 -1.47 -17.62
CA ASN A 47 3.96 -0.37 -17.77
C ASN A 47 5.33 -0.64 -17.13
N MET A 48 5.43 -1.60 -16.21
CA MET A 48 6.64 -1.93 -15.44
C MET A 48 6.58 -3.39 -14.96
N PRO A 49 6.62 -4.36 -15.90
CA PRO A 49 6.46 -5.79 -15.59
C PRO A 49 7.60 -6.38 -14.73
N GLU A 50 8.74 -5.70 -14.65
CA GLU A 50 9.88 -6.05 -13.79
C GLU A 50 9.56 -5.88 -12.29
N CYS A 51 8.67 -4.95 -11.96
CA CYS A 51 8.15 -4.74 -10.62
C CYS A 51 6.79 -5.42 -10.45
N LYS A 52 6.57 -6.11 -9.32
CA LYS A 52 5.38 -6.94 -9.15
C LYS A 52 4.52 -6.47 -8.00
N VAL A 53 3.24 -6.28 -8.26
CA VAL A 53 2.22 -6.11 -7.22
C VAL A 53 1.75 -7.51 -6.80
N LEU A 54 2.07 -7.91 -5.56
CA LEU A 54 1.72 -9.24 -5.07
C LEU A 54 0.22 -9.32 -4.78
N GLN A 55 -0.35 -10.51 -4.97
CA GLN A 55 -1.74 -10.77 -4.64
C GLN A 55 -1.95 -10.64 -3.13
N ALA A 56 -2.95 -9.84 -2.74
CA ALA A 56 -3.38 -9.72 -1.35
C ALA A 56 -4.72 -10.46 -1.15
N GLU A 57 -4.79 -11.26 -0.11
CA GLU A 57 -6.01 -11.97 0.31
C GLU A 57 -6.75 -11.21 1.42
N ALA A 58 -6.08 -10.28 2.06
CA ALA A 58 -6.61 -9.46 3.15
C ALA A 58 -5.95 -8.08 3.17
N THR A 59 -6.47 -7.19 3.98
CA THR A 59 -6.02 -5.82 4.20
C THR A 59 -6.27 -4.87 3.03
N TYR A 60 -6.05 -3.60 3.29
CA TYR A 60 -6.11 -2.53 2.30
C TYR A 60 -4.72 -2.07 1.83
N PHE A 61 -3.71 -2.89 2.04
CA PHE A 61 -2.35 -2.63 1.59
C PHE A 61 -2.00 -3.48 0.38
N ALA A 62 -1.30 -2.88 -0.58
CA ALA A 62 -0.58 -3.60 -1.61
C ALA A 62 0.89 -3.79 -1.18
N TRP A 63 1.41 -4.97 -1.42
CA TRP A 63 2.82 -5.29 -1.26
C TRP A 63 3.48 -5.31 -2.64
N ILE A 64 4.42 -4.40 -2.87
CA ILE A 64 5.01 -4.18 -4.19
C ILE A 64 6.49 -4.53 -4.15
N ASP A 65 6.88 -5.45 -5.03
CA ASP A 65 8.26 -5.87 -5.24
C ASP A 65 8.97 -4.88 -6.19
N LEU A 66 9.92 -4.15 -5.65
CA LEU A 66 10.73 -3.17 -6.37
C LEU A 66 12.23 -3.58 -6.44
N ARG A 67 12.54 -4.87 -6.26
CA ARG A 67 13.92 -5.38 -6.30
C ARG A 67 14.58 -5.27 -7.68
N ALA A 68 13.79 -5.04 -8.73
CA ALA A 68 14.28 -4.72 -10.07
C ALA A 68 14.92 -3.33 -10.17
N LEU A 69 14.76 -2.46 -9.17
CA LEU A 69 15.34 -1.13 -9.15
C LEU A 69 16.80 -1.17 -8.67
N ASP A 70 17.63 -0.28 -9.22
CA ASP A 70 19.02 -0.07 -8.78
C ASP A 70 19.08 0.89 -7.59
N ILE A 71 18.39 0.53 -6.52
CA ILE A 71 18.28 1.32 -5.29
C ILE A 71 18.55 0.44 -4.08
N ARG A 72 19.38 0.92 -3.16
CA ARG A 72 19.58 0.22 -1.88
C ARG A 72 18.27 0.19 -1.08
N PRO A 73 17.86 -0.99 -0.54
CA PRO A 73 16.59 -1.13 0.17
C PRO A 73 16.36 -0.11 1.29
N ALA A 74 17.40 0.27 2.01
CA ALA A 74 17.31 1.25 3.09
C ALA A 74 17.02 2.68 2.60
N GLN A 75 17.34 3.01 1.35
CA GLN A 75 17.14 4.33 0.74
C GLN A 75 15.89 4.41 -0.12
N LEU A 76 15.24 3.29 -0.41
CA LEU A 76 14.14 3.18 -1.36
C LEU A 76 13.02 4.18 -1.11
N THR A 77 12.47 4.21 0.10
CA THR A 77 11.34 5.09 0.43
C THR A 77 11.75 6.55 0.56
N TYR A 78 12.97 6.84 0.98
CA TYR A 78 13.48 8.20 1.02
C TYR A 78 13.55 8.79 -0.40
N LEU A 79 14.18 8.09 -1.34
CA LEU A 79 14.26 8.55 -2.74
C LEU A 79 12.88 8.65 -3.38
N LEU A 80 12.01 7.67 -3.14
CA LEU A 80 10.65 7.67 -3.65
C LEU A 80 9.88 8.91 -3.16
N GLU A 81 9.94 9.22 -1.87
CA GLU A 81 9.29 10.38 -1.29
C GLU A 81 9.81 11.70 -1.88
N GLN A 82 11.14 11.84 -1.99
CA GLN A 82 11.75 13.06 -2.55
C GLN A 82 11.36 13.31 -4.02
N GLU A 83 11.30 12.24 -4.83
CA GLU A 83 11.04 12.39 -6.26
C GLU A 83 9.56 12.39 -6.64
N THR A 84 8.70 11.78 -5.82
CA THR A 84 7.29 11.57 -6.17
C THR A 84 6.31 12.22 -5.22
N GLN A 85 6.77 12.65 -4.03
CA GLN A 85 5.91 13.12 -2.93
C GLN A 85 4.89 12.07 -2.47
N ILE A 86 5.23 10.78 -2.62
CA ILE A 86 4.43 9.67 -2.13
C ILE A 86 5.12 9.09 -0.90
N VAL A 87 4.40 9.07 0.22
CA VAL A 87 4.86 8.45 1.46
C VAL A 87 4.36 7.01 1.51
N VAL A 88 5.28 6.07 1.62
CA VAL A 88 4.99 4.64 1.74
C VAL A 88 5.82 4.01 2.85
N GLU A 89 5.46 2.83 3.29
CA GLU A 89 6.26 2.13 4.26
C GLU A 89 7.30 1.22 3.60
N ASN A 90 8.54 1.30 4.12
CA ASN A 90 9.65 0.50 3.63
C ASN A 90 9.56 -0.93 4.19
N GLY A 91 9.47 -1.90 3.30
CA GLY A 91 9.42 -3.31 3.67
C GLY A 91 10.65 -3.77 4.45
N PHE A 92 11.80 -3.15 4.24
CA PHE A 92 13.03 -3.42 4.99
C PHE A 92 12.84 -3.29 6.51
N ARG A 93 11.93 -2.40 6.97
CA ARG A 93 11.60 -2.20 8.38
C ARG A 93 10.59 -3.21 8.93
N LEU A 94 9.91 -3.93 8.06
CA LEU A 94 8.83 -4.85 8.43
C LEU A 94 9.30 -6.30 8.66
N GLY A 95 10.59 -6.56 8.52
CA GLY A 95 11.17 -7.86 8.87
C GLY A 95 12.00 -8.50 7.76
N LYS A 96 12.46 -9.74 8.04
CA LYS A 96 13.29 -10.51 7.11
C LYS A 96 12.51 -10.79 5.82
N GLY A 97 13.12 -10.49 4.68
CA GLY A 97 12.49 -10.69 3.36
C GLY A 97 11.77 -9.46 2.82
N GLY A 98 11.59 -8.39 3.60
CA GLY A 98 10.95 -7.14 3.13
C GLY A 98 11.89 -6.18 2.39
N ALA A 99 13.18 -6.52 2.26
CA ALA A 99 14.15 -5.68 1.57
C ALA A 99 13.82 -5.53 0.07
N GLY A 100 13.70 -4.29 -0.40
CA GLY A 100 13.32 -3.99 -1.79
C GLY A 100 11.81 -4.01 -2.05
N PHE A 101 11.01 -4.16 -1.01
CA PHE A 101 9.54 -4.05 -1.09
C PHE A 101 9.05 -2.76 -0.48
N ILE A 102 7.87 -2.32 -0.91
CA ILE A 102 7.12 -1.24 -0.27
C ILE A 102 5.70 -1.71 0.07
N ARG A 103 5.14 -1.13 1.14
CA ARG A 103 3.74 -1.27 1.51
C ARG A 103 2.98 -0.02 1.09
N PHE A 104 2.07 -0.18 0.15
CA PHE A 104 1.31 0.91 -0.45
C PHE A 104 -0.15 0.86 -0.01
N ASN A 105 -0.73 1.98 0.40
CA ASN A 105 -2.11 2.06 0.89
C ASN A 105 -3.09 2.17 -0.28
N LEU A 106 -4.09 1.28 -0.33
CA LEU A 106 -5.16 1.25 -1.32
C LEU A 106 -6.49 1.84 -0.84
N ALA A 107 -6.61 2.16 0.47
CA ALA A 107 -7.81 2.76 1.04
C ALA A 107 -7.84 4.27 0.75
N THR A 108 -7.94 4.62 -0.53
CA THR A 108 -7.94 5.99 -1.03
C THR A 108 -8.93 6.12 -2.19
N SER A 109 -9.23 7.36 -2.61
CA SER A 109 -10.04 7.60 -3.80
C SER A 109 -9.35 7.09 -5.06
N GLN A 110 -10.14 6.80 -6.09
CA GLN A 110 -9.61 6.31 -7.35
C GLN A 110 -8.71 7.34 -8.04
N GLU A 111 -9.03 8.63 -7.92
CA GLU A 111 -8.23 9.73 -8.46
C GLU A 111 -6.83 9.79 -7.84
N ASN A 112 -6.78 9.74 -6.49
CA ASN A 112 -5.50 9.71 -5.77
C ASN A 112 -4.69 8.46 -6.11
N LEU A 113 -5.34 7.31 -6.24
CA LEU A 113 -4.68 6.07 -6.63
C LEU A 113 -4.09 6.16 -8.04
N GLN A 114 -4.83 6.69 -9.00
CA GLN A 114 -4.37 6.85 -10.39
C GLN A 114 -3.15 7.75 -10.45
N GLU A 115 -3.20 8.91 -9.80
CA GLU A 115 -2.08 9.85 -9.76
C GLU A 115 -0.87 9.26 -9.02
N GLY A 116 -1.07 8.64 -7.87
CA GLY A 116 0.00 7.96 -7.13
C GLY A 116 0.63 6.82 -7.94
N THR A 117 -0.17 6.00 -8.60
CA THR A 117 0.31 4.91 -9.45
C THR A 117 1.15 5.44 -10.63
N LYS A 118 0.70 6.52 -11.28
CA LYS A 118 1.42 7.17 -12.39
C LYS A 118 2.80 7.65 -11.94
N ARG A 119 2.89 8.35 -10.81
CA ARG A 119 4.15 8.84 -10.23
C ARG A 119 5.07 7.69 -9.83
N LEU A 120 4.53 6.66 -9.21
CA LEU A 120 5.28 5.48 -8.79
C LEU A 120 5.88 4.72 -10.00
N ILE A 121 5.10 4.50 -11.05
CA ILE A 121 5.59 3.87 -12.28
C ILE A 121 6.67 4.73 -12.95
N ALA A 122 6.49 6.04 -13.00
CA ALA A 122 7.52 6.95 -13.55
C ALA A 122 8.83 6.88 -12.76
N PHE A 123 8.76 6.79 -11.44
CA PHE A 123 9.91 6.55 -10.57
C PHE A 123 10.58 5.20 -10.89
N CYS A 124 9.81 4.12 -10.96
CA CYS A 124 10.34 2.80 -11.27
C CYS A 124 11.08 2.76 -12.61
N LYS A 125 10.53 3.41 -13.64
CA LYS A 125 11.18 3.48 -14.97
C LYS A 125 12.52 4.21 -14.96
N ARG A 126 12.67 5.26 -14.13
CA ARG A 126 13.94 5.98 -14.01
C ARG A 126 15.03 5.18 -13.30
N HIS A 127 14.65 4.32 -12.40
CA HIS A 127 15.56 3.58 -11.53
C HIS A 127 15.66 2.07 -11.85
N CYS A 128 15.02 1.61 -12.93
CA CYS A 128 15.09 0.21 -13.33
C CYS A 128 16.54 -0.15 -13.76
N LYS A 129 17.00 -1.32 -13.34
CA LYS A 129 18.26 -1.89 -13.82
C LYS A 129 18.14 -2.20 -15.32
N HIS A 130 19.11 -1.73 -16.07
CA HIS A 130 19.27 -2.07 -17.48
C HIS A 130 20.09 -3.36 -17.64
#